data_3a8f8d22fcf7b6a6878a34dea09986eb
#
_entry.id   3a8f8d22fcf7b6a6878a34dea09986eb
#
_cell.length_a   1.000
_cell.length_b   1.000
_cell.length_c   1.000
_cell.angle_alpha   90.00
_cell.angle_beta   90.00
_cell.angle_gamma   90.00
#
_symmetry.space_group_name_H-M   'P 1'
#
loop_
_entity.id
_entity.type
_entity.pdbx_description
1 polymer ?
#
loop_
_entity_poly.entity_id
_entity_poly.type
_entity_poly.pdbx_seq_one_letter_code
_entity_poly.pdbx_strand_id
1 'polypeptide(L)'
;MQSSFAVFVLVAAGLLAGGGALSAQHATAFDIEDGGRAFRNTCANCHGPDGDQVAGIDLGRAQFRRTLTDQELVSIIRNGIPNTPMPASNVSEAQAAKIVAYLRSLAESRRSVAAAGDAMRGKSIFDGKGACATCHRVNGNGSRLGPDLSRIGQVRRTIELEQSLIEPAAEVLPANRSYRVTTRDGATVTGRLLNHDTFTVQLLDSKEQLRSFLKADLVDFGFAPTPMPSYKGTLDAQETADVVSYLVSLKGSTNP
;
A
#
# COMPACT_ATOMS: atom_id res chain seq x y z
N MET A 1 -65.24 60.74 -27.44
CA MET A 1 -64.75 59.66 -28.33
C MET A 1 -63.36 59.36 -27.86
N GLN A 2 -63.22 58.39 -26.94
CA GLN A 2 -61.94 57.93 -26.41
C GLN A 2 -61.85 56.41 -26.64
N SER A 3 -60.92 56.02 -27.48
CA SER A 3 -60.64 54.60 -27.79
C SER A 3 -59.57 54.07 -26.80
N SER A 4 -59.96 53.13 -25.97
CA SER A 4 -59.06 52.41 -25.12
C SER A 4 -58.44 51.22 -25.88
N PHE A 5 -57.14 51.28 -26.06
CA PHE A 5 -56.35 50.12 -26.50
C PHE A 5 -55.97 49.24 -25.30
N ALA A 6 -56.48 48.05 -25.27
CA ALA A 6 -56.08 47.03 -24.33
C ALA A 6 -54.81 46.33 -24.86
N VAL A 7 -53.71 46.43 -24.11
CA VAL A 7 -52.45 45.70 -24.38
C VAL A 7 -52.52 44.37 -23.68
N PHE A 8 -52.58 43.28 -24.48
CA PHE A 8 -52.41 41.91 -23.99
C PHE A 8 -50.92 41.64 -23.79
N VAL A 9 -50.48 41.46 -22.55
CA VAL A 9 -49.15 40.99 -22.23
C VAL A 9 -49.19 39.44 -22.17
N LEU A 10 -48.61 38.80 -23.17
CA LEU A 10 -48.34 37.37 -23.15
C LEU A 10 -47.14 37.09 -22.30
N VAL A 11 -47.35 36.49 -21.11
CA VAL A 11 -46.28 35.95 -20.26
C VAL A 11 -45.97 34.55 -20.81
N ALA A 12 -44.83 34.46 -21.52
CA ALA A 12 -44.26 33.17 -21.90
C ALA A 12 -43.57 32.55 -20.70
N ALA A 13 -44.18 31.55 -20.10
CA ALA A 13 -43.54 30.75 -19.04
C ALA A 13 -42.46 29.85 -19.69
N GLY A 14 -41.21 30.29 -19.64
CA GLY A 14 -40.05 29.48 -19.99
C GLY A 14 -39.82 28.40 -18.94
N LEU A 15 -40.10 27.13 -19.25
CA LEU A 15 -39.63 25.98 -18.50
C LEU A 15 -38.11 25.91 -18.64
N LEU A 16 -37.39 26.41 -17.65
CA LEU A 16 -35.98 26.09 -17.43
C LEU A 16 -35.90 24.64 -16.99
N ALA A 17 -35.68 23.74 -17.94
CA ALA A 17 -35.20 22.40 -17.64
C ALA A 17 -33.80 22.54 -17.03
N GLY A 18 -33.74 22.62 -15.69
CA GLY A 18 -32.52 22.54 -14.92
C GLY A 18 -31.92 21.15 -15.09
N GLY A 19 -31.07 20.98 -16.10
CA GLY A 19 -30.17 19.86 -16.16
C GLY A 19 -29.26 19.93 -14.93
N GLY A 20 -29.59 19.13 -13.91
CA GLY A 20 -28.73 18.95 -12.75
C GLY A 20 -27.38 18.42 -13.26
N ALA A 21 -26.37 19.28 -13.31
CA ALA A 21 -25.01 18.84 -13.40
C ALA A 21 -24.80 17.91 -12.21
N LEU A 22 -24.65 16.61 -12.46
CA LEU A 22 -24.16 15.66 -11.49
C LEU A 22 -22.77 16.17 -11.08
N SER A 23 -22.75 16.88 -9.96
CA SER A 23 -21.53 17.31 -9.29
C SER A 23 -20.71 16.02 -9.09
N ALA A 24 -19.53 15.96 -9.70
CA ALA A 24 -18.58 14.91 -9.42
C ALA A 24 -18.32 14.96 -7.90
N GLN A 25 -18.95 14.06 -7.16
CA GLN A 25 -18.77 13.96 -5.73
C GLN A 25 -17.31 13.53 -5.53
N HIS A 26 -16.49 14.44 -5.02
CA HIS A 26 -15.14 14.12 -4.61
C HIS A 26 -15.23 13.03 -3.54
N ALA A 27 -14.58 11.90 -3.77
CA ALA A 27 -14.51 10.83 -2.80
C ALA A 27 -13.88 11.36 -1.51
N THR A 28 -14.52 11.07 -0.38
CA THR A 28 -14.01 11.43 0.94
C THR A 28 -12.85 10.49 1.33
N ALA A 29 -12.06 10.88 2.33
CA ALA A 29 -11.02 10.01 2.89
C ALA A 29 -11.60 8.67 3.38
N PHE A 30 -12.82 8.69 3.94
CA PHE A 30 -13.53 7.48 4.36
C PHE A 30 -13.90 6.58 3.18
N ASP A 31 -14.32 7.16 2.04
CA ASP A 31 -14.64 6.36 0.85
C ASP A 31 -13.39 5.69 0.29
N ILE A 32 -12.26 6.38 0.29
CA ILE A 32 -10.97 5.83 -0.13
C ILE A 32 -10.54 4.68 0.79
N GLU A 33 -10.67 4.85 2.10
CA GLU A 33 -10.32 3.81 3.08
C GLU A 33 -11.24 2.58 2.96
N ASP A 34 -12.54 2.79 2.85
CA ASP A 34 -13.53 1.72 2.61
C ASP A 34 -13.26 0.98 1.30
N GLY A 35 -12.98 1.72 0.24
CA GLY A 35 -12.60 1.17 -1.05
C GLY A 35 -11.34 0.33 -0.97
N GLY A 36 -10.35 0.79 -0.21
CA GLY A 36 -9.11 0.05 0.04
C GLY A 36 -9.33 -1.25 0.80
N ARG A 37 -10.19 -1.26 1.82
CA ARG A 37 -10.58 -2.50 2.51
C ARG A 37 -11.29 -3.48 1.58
N ALA A 38 -12.25 -2.98 0.80
CA ALA A 38 -12.98 -3.81 -0.15
C ALA A 38 -12.06 -4.38 -1.23
N PHE A 39 -11.14 -3.58 -1.77
CA PHE A 39 -10.15 -4.02 -2.75
C PHE A 39 -9.26 -5.15 -2.19
N ARG A 40 -8.70 -4.99 -1.01
CA ARG A 40 -7.85 -6.01 -0.37
C ARG A 40 -8.58 -7.32 -0.13
N ASN A 41 -9.84 -7.25 0.25
CA ASN A 41 -10.63 -8.45 0.58
C ASN A 41 -11.16 -9.19 -0.65
N THR A 42 -11.37 -8.49 -1.76
CA THR A 42 -12.07 -9.05 -2.92
C THR A 42 -11.18 -9.15 -4.16
N CYS A 43 -10.31 -8.17 -4.38
CA CYS A 43 -9.61 -8.00 -5.66
C CYS A 43 -8.12 -8.37 -5.59
N ALA A 44 -7.49 -8.16 -4.42
CA ALA A 44 -6.06 -8.31 -4.26
C ALA A 44 -5.54 -9.74 -4.46
N ASN A 45 -6.39 -10.76 -4.28
CA ASN A 45 -6.00 -12.16 -4.53
C ASN A 45 -5.54 -12.41 -5.98
N CYS A 46 -6.13 -11.69 -6.94
CA CYS A 46 -5.77 -11.80 -8.36
C CYS A 46 -4.92 -10.61 -8.83
N HIS A 47 -5.26 -9.40 -8.36
CA HIS A 47 -4.60 -8.17 -8.81
C HIS A 47 -3.37 -7.78 -8.00
N GLY A 48 -3.12 -8.43 -6.85
CA GLY A 48 -2.08 -8.03 -5.91
C GLY A 48 -2.50 -6.83 -5.04
N PRO A 49 -1.78 -6.59 -3.94
CA PRO A 49 -2.10 -5.50 -3.00
C PRO A 49 -2.00 -4.12 -3.66
N ASP A 50 -1.16 -3.99 -4.68
CA ASP A 50 -0.93 -2.77 -5.45
C ASP A 50 -1.66 -2.74 -6.80
N GLY A 51 -2.35 -3.83 -7.16
CA GLY A 51 -3.09 -3.91 -8.41
C GLY A 51 -2.23 -4.14 -9.66
N ASP A 52 -1.01 -4.64 -9.52
CA ASP A 52 -0.01 -4.77 -10.61
C ASP A 52 0.36 -6.23 -10.96
N GLN A 53 -0.35 -7.23 -10.43
CA GLN A 53 -0.02 -8.64 -10.67
C GLN A 53 -0.62 -9.22 -11.97
N VAL A 54 -1.55 -8.53 -12.60
CA VAL A 54 -2.12 -8.98 -13.88
C VAL A 54 -1.29 -8.42 -15.03
N ALA A 55 -0.76 -9.29 -15.88
CA ALA A 55 0.09 -8.89 -17.00
C ALA A 55 -0.57 -7.82 -17.91
N GLY A 56 0.10 -6.71 -18.12
CA GLY A 56 -0.34 -5.59 -18.95
C GLY A 56 -1.41 -4.69 -18.30
N ILE A 57 -1.67 -4.87 -16.99
CA ILE A 57 -2.58 -4.04 -16.22
C ILE A 57 -1.91 -3.65 -14.91
N ASP A 58 -1.85 -2.35 -14.62
CA ASP A 58 -1.45 -1.82 -13.32
C ASP A 58 -2.56 -0.91 -12.78
N LEU A 59 -3.43 -1.49 -11.95
CA LEU A 59 -4.55 -0.74 -11.37
C LEU A 59 -4.07 0.38 -10.46
N GLY A 60 -2.95 0.15 -9.76
CA GLY A 60 -2.34 1.13 -8.86
C GLY A 60 -1.71 2.32 -9.58
N ARG A 61 -1.47 2.23 -10.87
CA ARG A 61 -1.01 3.34 -11.74
C ARG A 61 -2.07 3.81 -12.72
N ALA A 62 -3.28 3.29 -12.62
CA ALA A 62 -4.36 3.50 -13.58
C ALA A 62 -3.94 3.15 -15.03
N GLN A 63 -3.08 2.14 -15.19
CA GLN A 63 -2.67 1.64 -16.50
C GLN A 63 -3.59 0.49 -16.90
N PHE A 64 -4.45 0.77 -17.86
CA PHE A 64 -5.39 -0.17 -18.44
C PHE A 64 -5.07 -0.38 -19.92
N ARG A 65 -5.57 -1.46 -20.51
CA ARG A 65 -5.41 -1.72 -21.96
C ARG A 65 -6.03 -0.64 -22.86
N ARG A 66 -6.94 0.18 -22.32
CA ARG A 66 -7.52 1.37 -22.93
C ARG A 66 -7.88 2.39 -21.85
N THR A 67 -8.10 3.62 -22.22
CA THR A 67 -8.62 4.63 -21.28
C THR A 67 -10.00 4.21 -20.77
N LEU A 68 -10.21 4.25 -19.46
CA LEU A 68 -11.45 3.91 -18.79
C LEU A 68 -11.94 5.06 -17.91
N THR A 69 -13.19 5.37 -18.01
CA THR A 69 -13.90 6.28 -17.10
C THR A 69 -14.20 5.56 -15.78
N ASP A 70 -14.51 6.31 -14.72
CA ASP A 70 -14.84 5.73 -13.42
C ASP A 70 -16.14 4.89 -13.51
N GLN A 71 -17.11 5.30 -14.31
CA GLN A 71 -18.34 4.54 -14.55
C GLN A 71 -18.07 3.21 -15.26
N GLU A 72 -17.17 3.19 -16.26
CA GLU A 72 -16.76 1.95 -16.91
C GLU A 72 -16.02 1.02 -15.94
N LEU A 73 -15.18 1.57 -15.07
CA LEU A 73 -14.50 0.79 -14.03
C LEU A 73 -15.51 0.20 -13.04
N VAL A 74 -16.49 0.98 -12.57
CA VAL A 74 -17.59 0.49 -11.72
C VAL A 74 -18.35 -0.63 -12.42
N SER A 75 -18.68 -0.47 -13.70
CA SER A 75 -19.35 -1.51 -14.48
C SER A 75 -18.50 -2.78 -14.60
N ILE A 76 -17.21 -2.66 -14.90
CA ILE A 76 -16.28 -3.79 -14.99
C ILE A 76 -16.17 -4.53 -13.64
N ILE A 77 -16.05 -3.81 -12.54
CA ILE A 77 -15.98 -4.41 -11.21
C ILE A 77 -17.22 -5.24 -10.91
N ARG A 78 -18.40 -4.72 -11.25
CA ARG A 78 -19.68 -5.39 -10.97
C ARG A 78 -19.98 -6.55 -11.91
N ASN A 79 -19.73 -6.37 -13.20
CA ASN A 79 -20.15 -7.30 -14.23
C ASN A 79 -19.05 -8.25 -14.71
N GLY A 80 -17.78 -8.01 -14.30
CA GLY A 80 -16.64 -8.72 -14.82
C GLY A 80 -16.33 -8.35 -16.27
N ILE A 81 -15.44 -9.12 -16.88
CA ILE A 81 -15.07 -8.99 -18.31
C ILE A 81 -15.34 -10.32 -18.99
N PRO A 82 -16.30 -10.40 -19.94
CA PRO A 82 -16.61 -11.64 -20.65
C PRO A 82 -15.38 -12.30 -21.28
N ASN A 83 -15.31 -13.62 -21.20
CA ASN A 83 -14.21 -14.45 -21.75
C ASN A 83 -12.82 -14.15 -21.15
N THR A 84 -12.77 -13.64 -19.92
CA THR A 84 -11.52 -13.44 -19.17
C THR A 84 -11.64 -14.02 -17.75
N PRO A 85 -10.53 -14.21 -17.04
CA PRO A 85 -10.53 -14.62 -15.62
C PRO A 85 -11.14 -13.61 -14.66
N MET A 86 -11.48 -12.38 -15.10
CA MET A 86 -12.11 -11.36 -14.25
C MET A 86 -13.61 -11.64 -14.10
N PRO A 87 -14.09 -12.21 -12.99
CA PRO A 87 -15.50 -12.51 -12.78
C PRO A 87 -16.31 -11.27 -12.40
N ALA A 88 -17.62 -11.38 -12.50
CA ALA A 88 -18.53 -10.44 -11.84
C ALA A 88 -18.36 -10.50 -10.33
N SER A 89 -18.53 -9.37 -9.64
CA SER A 89 -18.49 -9.29 -8.19
C SER A 89 -19.83 -8.88 -7.59
N ASN A 90 -20.12 -9.36 -6.37
CA ASN A 90 -21.36 -9.04 -5.65
C ASN A 90 -21.31 -7.69 -4.91
N VAL A 91 -20.38 -6.80 -5.24
CA VAL A 91 -20.29 -5.48 -4.62
C VAL A 91 -21.40 -4.56 -5.15
N SER A 92 -21.96 -3.72 -4.27
CA SER A 92 -22.91 -2.70 -4.69
C SER A 92 -22.24 -1.65 -5.58
N GLU A 93 -23.03 -0.89 -6.32
CA GLU A 93 -22.50 0.20 -7.16
C GLU A 93 -21.74 1.24 -6.33
N ALA A 94 -22.28 1.62 -5.15
CA ALA A 94 -21.62 2.53 -4.23
C ALA A 94 -20.28 1.96 -3.73
N GLN A 95 -20.21 0.68 -3.45
CA GLN A 95 -18.97 0.04 -3.01
C GLN A 95 -17.95 -0.08 -4.15
N ALA A 96 -18.40 -0.38 -5.37
CA ALA A 96 -17.54 -0.36 -6.56
C ALA A 96 -16.98 1.04 -6.83
N ALA A 97 -17.79 2.11 -6.67
CA ALA A 97 -17.33 3.49 -6.79
C ALA A 97 -16.24 3.83 -5.74
N LYS A 98 -16.37 3.35 -4.50
CA LYS A 98 -15.33 3.51 -3.47
C LYS A 98 -14.04 2.77 -3.84
N ILE A 99 -14.13 1.56 -4.42
CA ILE A 99 -12.94 0.85 -4.92
C ILE A 99 -12.27 1.65 -6.03
N VAL A 100 -13.02 2.23 -6.97
CA VAL A 100 -12.48 3.10 -8.03
C VAL A 100 -11.79 4.32 -7.42
N ALA A 101 -12.40 4.99 -6.44
CA ALA A 101 -11.81 6.13 -5.74
C ALA A 101 -10.48 5.74 -5.08
N TYR A 102 -10.41 4.60 -4.43
CA TYR A 102 -9.16 4.05 -3.86
C TYR A 102 -8.09 3.84 -4.95
N LEU A 103 -8.43 3.20 -6.07
CA LEU A 103 -7.48 2.97 -7.17
C LEU A 103 -6.98 4.28 -7.78
N ARG A 104 -7.85 5.30 -7.89
CA ARG A 104 -7.45 6.65 -8.34
C ARG A 104 -6.49 7.32 -7.35
N SER A 105 -6.76 7.20 -6.06
CA SER A 105 -5.86 7.73 -5.02
C SER A 105 -4.49 7.05 -5.02
N LEU A 106 -4.44 5.73 -5.27
CA LEU A 106 -3.17 5.02 -5.45
C LEU A 106 -2.38 5.55 -6.64
N ALA A 107 -3.06 5.73 -7.78
CA ALA A 107 -2.43 6.22 -9.00
C ALA A 107 -1.87 7.64 -8.83
N GLU A 108 -2.57 8.49 -8.09
CA GLU A 108 -2.13 9.85 -7.78
C GLU A 108 -0.91 9.83 -6.85
N SER A 109 -0.97 9.06 -5.76
CA SER A 109 0.15 8.90 -4.83
C SER A 109 1.40 8.37 -5.53
N ARG A 110 1.26 7.39 -6.42
CA ARG A 110 2.38 6.83 -7.17
C ARG A 110 2.95 7.80 -8.19
N ARG A 111 2.12 8.64 -8.82
CA ARG A 111 2.60 9.70 -9.72
C ARG A 111 3.39 10.75 -8.96
N SER A 112 2.91 11.19 -7.81
CA SER A 112 3.59 12.20 -7.00
C SER A 112 4.95 11.71 -6.49
N VAL A 113 5.05 10.47 -6.03
CA VAL A 113 6.32 9.88 -5.57
C VAL A 113 7.27 9.59 -6.74
N ALA A 114 6.77 9.05 -7.86
CA ALA A 114 7.59 8.82 -9.05
C ALA A 114 8.12 10.13 -9.67
N ALA A 115 7.39 11.24 -9.50
CA ALA A 115 7.85 12.56 -9.90
C ALA A 115 8.83 13.19 -8.91
N ALA A 116 8.85 12.75 -7.65
CA ALA A 116 9.65 13.34 -6.57
C ALA A 116 10.97 12.61 -6.31
N GLY A 117 11.04 11.27 -6.55
CA GLY A 117 12.17 10.43 -6.16
C GLY A 117 12.95 9.81 -7.32
N ASP A 118 14.28 9.71 -7.15
CA ASP A 118 15.21 9.03 -8.06
C ASP A 118 15.65 7.70 -7.45
N ALA A 119 15.34 6.58 -8.11
CA ALA A 119 15.65 5.24 -7.61
C ALA A 119 17.17 4.96 -7.54
N MET A 120 18.00 5.57 -8.37
CA MET A 120 19.46 5.39 -8.33
C MET A 120 20.05 6.12 -7.11
N ARG A 121 19.61 7.36 -6.84
CA ARG A 121 19.99 8.08 -5.61
C ARG A 121 19.47 7.32 -4.39
N GLY A 122 18.22 6.83 -4.44
CA GLY A 122 17.63 6.02 -3.38
C GLY A 122 18.44 4.76 -3.07
N LYS A 123 18.95 4.07 -4.09
CA LYS A 123 19.87 2.94 -3.90
C LYS A 123 21.14 3.37 -3.20
N SER A 124 21.73 4.48 -3.59
CA SER A 124 22.96 5.01 -2.99
C SER A 124 22.74 5.36 -1.50
N ILE A 125 21.57 5.93 -1.17
CA ILE A 125 21.18 6.22 0.21
C ILE A 125 20.96 4.90 0.98
N PHE A 126 20.29 3.92 0.40
CA PHE A 126 20.02 2.61 0.98
C PHE A 126 21.32 1.89 1.38
N ASP A 127 22.32 1.89 0.50
CA ASP A 127 23.62 1.24 0.73
C ASP A 127 24.56 2.08 1.61
N GLY A 128 24.42 3.40 1.60
CA GLY A 128 25.30 4.35 2.27
C GLY A 128 24.65 4.97 3.51
N LYS A 129 24.23 6.24 3.43
CA LYS A 129 23.74 7.06 4.54
C LYS A 129 22.62 6.38 5.35
N GLY A 130 21.70 5.67 4.68
CA GLY A 130 20.59 4.96 5.32
C GLY A 130 21.01 3.67 6.02
N ALA A 131 22.19 3.10 5.67
CA ALA A 131 22.70 1.84 6.19
C ALA A 131 21.68 0.68 6.20
N CYS A 132 20.71 0.71 5.28
CA CYS A 132 19.58 -0.22 5.28
C CYS A 132 20.04 -1.67 5.04
N ALA A 133 21.09 -1.87 4.23
CA ALA A 133 21.67 -3.18 3.94
C ALA A 133 22.27 -3.89 5.18
N THR A 134 22.53 -3.17 6.27
CA THR A 134 23.00 -3.76 7.55
C THR A 134 21.94 -4.64 8.22
N CYS A 135 20.68 -4.41 7.89
CA CYS A 135 19.54 -5.20 8.39
C CYS A 135 18.76 -5.89 7.29
N HIS A 136 18.66 -5.29 6.12
CA HIS A 136 17.83 -5.78 5.01
C HIS A 136 18.66 -6.41 3.90
N ARG A 137 18.04 -7.37 3.23
CA ARG A 137 18.59 -8.03 2.03
C ARG A 137 17.83 -7.60 0.80
N VAL A 138 18.56 -7.38 -0.31
CA VAL A 138 18.01 -7.17 -1.65
C VAL A 138 18.76 -8.06 -2.63
N ASN A 139 18.05 -8.93 -3.35
CA ASN A 139 18.61 -9.86 -4.34
C ASN A 139 19.83 -10.64 -3.83
N GLY A 140 19.73 -11.15 -2.61
CA GLY A 140 20.77 -11.93 -1.97
C GLY A 140 21.87 -11.14 -1.27
N ASN A 141 21.96 -9.82 -1.48
CA ASN A 141 22.97 -8.94 -0.86
C ASN A 141 22.39 -8.25 0.37
N GLY A 142 23.17 -8.17 1.45
CA GLY A 142 22.77 -7.59 2.73
C GLY A 142 22.39 -8.64 3.77
N SER A 143 21.88 -8.18 4.91
CA SER A 143 21.59 -8.97 6.10
C SER A 143 20.19 -9.55 6.11
N ARG A 144 19.99 -10.64 6.89
CA ARG A 144 18.69 -11.29 7.13
C ARG A 144 18.03 -10.86 8.45
N LEU A 145 18.60 -9.91 9.16
CA LEU A 145 18.02 -9.43 10.42
C LEU A 145 16.66 -8.78 10.22
N GLY A 146 16.52 -7.99 9.16
CA GLY A 146 15.25 -7.45 8.71
C GLY A 146 14.59 -8.31 7.63
N PRO A 147 13.39 -7.92 7.17
CA PRO A 147 12.74 -8.51 6.01
C PRO A 147 13.59 -8.44 4.75
N ASP A 148 13.46 -9.46 3.89
CA ASP A 148 13.99 -9.41 2.52
C ASP A 148 13.14 -8.42 1.70
N LEU A 149 13.80 -7.44 1.11
CA LEU A 149 13.17 -6.37 0.35
C LEU A 149 13.22 -6.57 -1.17
N SER A 150 13.73 -7.71 -1.65
CA SER A 150 13.91 -7.99 -3.09
C SER A 150 12.63 -7.81 -3.92
N ARG A 151 11.47 -8.00 -3.29
CA ARG A 151 10.15 -7.90 -3.91
C ARG A 151 9.22 -6.90 -3.22
N ILE A 152 9.78 -6.01 -2.41
CA ILE A 152 8.98 -5.16 -1.53
C ILE A 152 8.05 -4.23 -2.32
N GLY A 153 8.47 -3.76 -3.49
CA GLY A 153 7.66 -2.95 -4.37
C GLY A 153 6.50 -3.70 -5.04
N GLN A 154 6.41 -5.04 -4.90
CA GLN A 154 5.22 -5.80 -5.29
C GLN A 154 4.23 -6.00 -4.14
N VAL A 155 4.69 -5.94 -2.88
CA VAL A 155 3.90 -6.35 -1.71
C VAL A 155 3.53 -5.20 -0.77
N ARG A 156 4.18 -4.02 -0.94
CA ARG A 156 3.89 -2.83 -0.12
C ARG A 156 3.60 -1.62 -1.01
N ARG A 157 2.61 -0.84 -0.59
CA ARG A 157 2.26 0.42 -1.26
C ARG A 157 3.28 1.50 -0.92
N THR A 158 3.44 2.46 -1.82
CA THR A 158 4.34 3.60 -1.66
C THR A 158 4.19 4.29 -0.31
N ILE A 159 2.95 4.59 0.09
CA ILE A 159 2.66 5.24 1.37
C ILE A 159 3.05 4.38 2.58
N GLU A 160 2.92 3.07 2.48
CA GLU A 160 3.31 2.13 3.54
C GLU A 160 4.84 2.04 3.66
N LEU A 161 5.56 2.13 2.53
CA LEU A 161 7.02 2.18 2.51
C LEU A 161 7.52 3.48 3.15
N GLU A 162 6.92 4.61 2.78
CA GLU A 162 7.23 5.91 3.39
C GLU A 162 6.96 5.88 4.90
N GLN A 163 5.78 5.43 5.31
CA GLN A 163 5.42 5.32 6.73
C GLN A 163 6.38 4.42 7.49
N SER A 164 6.82 3.29 6.88
CA SER A 164 7.80 2.39 7.52
C SER A 164 9.16 3.04 7.75
N LEU A 165 9.55 4.02 6.93
CA LEU A 165 10.77 4.81 7.14
C LEU A 165 10.59 5.85 8.26
N ILE A 166 9.45 6.51 8.31
CA ILE A 166 9.20 7.62 9.24
C ILE A 166 8.75 7.12 10.61
N GLU A 167 7.88 6.11 10.64
CA GLU A 167 7.25 5.57 11.85
C GLU A 167 7.29 4.02 11.84
N PRO A 168 8.48 3.39 11.92
CA PRO A 168 8.64 1.95 11.76
C PRO A 168 7.91 1.12 12.82
N ALA A 169 7.54 1.72 13.96
CA ALA A 169 6.78 1.06 15.02
C ALA A 169 5.26 1.15 14.84
N ALA A 170 4.76 1.99 13.91
CA ALA A 170 3.32 2.18 13.73
C ALA A 170 2.63 0.90 13.23
N GLU A 171 3.30 0.16 12.35
CA GLU A 171 2.81 -1.12 11.84
C GLU A 171 3.96 -2.11 11.66
N VAL A 172 3.98 -3.18 12.46
CA VAL A 172 4.94 -4.26 12.30
C VAL A 172 4.20 -5.55 11.98
N LEU A 173 4.37 -6.04 10.74
CA LEU A 173 3.74 -7.29 10.32
C LEU A 173 4.15 -8.45 11.23
N PRO A 174 3.27 -9.42 11.53
CA PRO A 174 3.56 -10.54 12.45
C PRO A 174 4.86 -11.27 12.13
N ALA A 175 5.16 -11.52 10.86
CA ALA A 175 6.37 -12.21 10.39
C ALA A 175 7.67 -11.39 10.61
N ASN A 176 7.56 -10.11 10.91
CA ASN A 176 8.71 -9.20 11.08
C ASN A 176 8.92 -8.75 12.54
N ARG A 177 8.10 -9.29 13.46
CA ARG A 177 8.18 -8.91 14.87
C ARG A 177 9.47 -9.41 15.50
N SER A 178 10.05 -8.55 16.34
CA SER A 178 11.16 -8.92 17.23
C SER A 178 10.62 -9.60 18.48
N TYR A 179 11.43 -10.49 19.02
CA TYR A 179 11.11 -11.23 20.23
C TYR A 179 12.34 -11.29 21.14
N ARG A 180 12.14 -11.19 22.43
CA ARG A 180 13.17 -11.28 23.45
C ARG A 180 12.91 -12.50 24.31
N VAL A 181 13.98 -13.20 24.66
CA VAL A 181 13.98 -14.30 25.64
C VAL A 181 15.05 -14.06 26.67
N THR A 182 14.80 -14.43 27.93
CA THR A 182 15.77 -14.41 29.01
C THR A 182 15.85 -15.82 29.60
N THR A 183 17.04 -16.40 29.59
CA THR A 183 17.33 -17.74 30.12
C THR A 183 17.51 -17.73 31.63
N ARG A 184 17.46 -18.89 32.28
CA ARG A 184 17.59 -19.03 33.75
C ARG A 184 18.94 -18.53 34.31
N ASP A 185 19.98 -18.54 33.50
CA ASP A 185 21.32 -18.00 33.84
C ASP A 185 21.41 -16.47 33.63
N GLY A 186 20.28 -15.83 33.24
CA GLY A 186 20.19 -14.37 33.07
C GLY A 186 20.60 -13.87 31.68
N ALA A 187 21.04 -14.74 30.78
CA ALA A 187 21.39 -14.33 29.43
C ALA A 187 20.11 -13.88 28.63
N THR A 188 20.21 -12.73 27.98
CA THR A 188 19.09 -12.19 27.17
C THR A 188 19.45 -12.24 25.69
N VAL A 189 18.57 -12.81 24.89
CA VAL A 189 18.67 -12.85 23.43
C VAL A 189 17.45 -12.15 22.81
N THR A 190 17.72 -11.19 21.96
CA THR A 190 16.67 -10.54 21.14
C THR A 190 16.96 -10.83 19.67
N GLY A 191 15.95 -11.10 18.90
CA GLY A 191 16.09 -11.38 17.48
C GLY A 191 14.77 -11.34 16.74
N ARG A 192 14.84 -11.55 15.43
CA ARG A 192 13.65 -11.71 14.61
C ARG A 192 12.96 -13.02 14.95
N LEU A 193 11.68 -12.96 15.28
CA LEU A 193 10.89 -14.16 15.56
C LEU A 193 10.72 -14.96 14.27
N LEU A 194 11.14 -16.21 14.27
CA LEU A 194 10.94 -17.16 13.18
C LEU A 194 9.73 -18.04 13.44
N ASN A 195 9.63 -18.55 14.66
CA ASN A 195 8.50 -19.36 15.10
C ASN A 195 8.36 -19.32 16.62
N HIS A 196 7.14 -19.46 17.11
CA HIS A 196 6.87 -19.82 18.50
C HIS A 196 5.58 -20.64 18.59
N ASP A 197 5.60 -21.65 19.43
CA ASP A 197 4.48 -22.50 19.77
C ASP A 197 4.28 -22.56 21.29
N THR A 198 3.55 -23.54 21.78
CA THR A 198 3.32 -23.74 23.22
C THR A 198 4.60 -24.01 23.98
N PHE A 199 5.60 -24.68 23.38
CA PHE A 199 6.77 -25.23 24.04
C PHE A 199 8.07 -24.52 23.68
N THR A 200 8.17 -23.96 22.45
CA THR A 200 9.41 -23.45 21.89
C THR A 200 9.32 -22.02 21.38
N VAL A 201 10.48 -21.37 21.31
CA VAL A 201 10.70 -20.10 20.60
C VAL A 201 11.91 -20.25 19.71
N GLN A 202 11.80 -19.82 18.45
CA GLN A 202 12.91 -19.79 17.50
C GLN A 202 13.15 -18.37 17.01
N LEU A 203 14.39 -17.91 17.14
CA LEU A 203 14.82 -16.56 16.78
C LEU A 203 15.99 -16.61 15.81
N LEU A 204 16.09 -15.61 14.95
CA LEU A 204 17.34 -15.24 14.28
C LEU A 204 17.99 -14.13 15.11
N ASP A 205 19.12 -14.43 15.75
CA ASP A 205 19.81 -13.47 16.61
C ASP A 205 20.59 -12.41 15.80
N SER A 206 21.21 -11.43 16.50
CA SER A 206 21.97 -10.35 15.87
C SER A 206 23.21 -10.80 15.09
N LYS A 207 23.64 -12.06 15.24
CA LYS A 207 24.72 -12.69 14.47
C LYS A 207 24.20 -13.54 13.33
N GLU A 208 22.92 -13.42 13.00
CA GLU A 208 22.21 -14.23 12.02
C GLU A 208 22.24 -15.74 12.30
N GLN A 209 22.35 -16.11 13.58
CA GLN A 209 22.31 -17.50 14.02
C GLN A 209 20.90 -17.89 14.43
N LEU A 210 20.46 -19.07 13.99
CA LEU A 210 19.22 -19.66 14.46
C LEU A 210 19.40 -20.08 15.92
N ARG A 211 18.56 -19.52 16.79
CA ARG A 211 18.48 -19.86 18.21
C ARG A 211 17.13 -20.49 18.50
N SER A 212 17.15 -21.61 19.19
CA SER A 212 15.95 -22.33 19.63
C SER A 212 15.98 -22.48 21.13
N PHE A 213 14.87 -22.19 21.79
CA PHE A 213 14.74 -22.22 23.25
C PHE A 213 13.49 -23.02 23.62
N LEU A 214 13.60 -23.85 24.67
CA LEU A 214 12.43 -24.38 25.35
C LEU A 214 11.89 -23.32 26.29
N LYS A 215 10.60 -23.03 26.22
CA LYS A 215 9.97 -22.03 27.10
C LYS A 215 10.09 -22.38 28.57
N ALA A 216 10.16 -23.68 28.90
CA ALA A 216 10.38 -24.16 30.26
C ALA A 216 11.77 -23.72 30.84
N ASP A 217 12.75 -23.41 30.00
CA ASP A 217 14.09 -22.97 30.39
C ASP A 217 14.24 -21.45 30.44
N LEU A 218 13.17 -20.72 30.14
CA LEU A 218 13.13 -19.26 30.13
C LEU A 218 12.53 -18.72 31.43
N VAL A 219 13.04 -17.59 31.90
CA VAL A 219 12.46 -16.82 33.00
C VAL A 219 11.57 -15.68 32.49
N ASP A 220 11.84 -15.18 31.28
CA ASP A 220 11.01 -14.16 30.62
C ASP A 220 11.09 -14.31 29.10
N PHE A 221 9.97 -14.06 28.40
CA PHE A 221 9.92 -14.04 26.95
C PHE A 221 8.72 -13.24 26.46
N GLY A 222 8.86 -12.54 25.33
CA GLY A 222 7.79 -11.74 24.77
C GLY A 222 8.21 -10.95 23.54
N PHE A 223 7.24 -10.27 22.93
CA PHE A 223 7.51 -9.35 21.85
C PHE A 223 8.36 -8.17 22.31
N ALA A 224 9.33 -7.81 21.48
CA ALA A 224 10.20 -6.65 21.68
C ALA A 224 9.86 -5.55 20.67
N PRO A 225 10.21 -4.29 20.97
CA PRO A 225 10.10 -3.21 19.99
C PRO A 225 10.87 -3.52 18.71
N THR A 226 10.42 -2.94 17.60
CA THR A 226 11.15 -3.05 16.33
C THR A 226 12.54 -2.44 16.45
N PRO A 227 13.60 -3.10 15.93
CA PRO A 227 14.95 -2.53 15.89
C PRO A 227 15.13 -1.55 14.71
N MET A 228 14.17 -1.47 13.78
CA MET A 228 14.24 -0.54 12.66
C MET A 228 14.19 0.90 13.19
N PRO A 229 15.21 1.73 12.90
CA PRO A 229 15.23 3.12 13.36
C PRO A 229 14.22 3.96 12.56
N SER A 230 13.73 5.04 13.16
CA SER A 230 13.04 6.08 12.42
C SER A 230 14.06 6.92 11.65
N TYR A 231 13.77 7.15 10.38
CA TYR A 231 14.56 8.04 9.52
C TYR A 231 14.04 9.50 9.52
N LYS A 232 13.02 9.78 10.32
CA LYS A 232 12.51 11.15 10.52
C LYS A 232 13.63 12.04 11.03
N GLY A 233 14.00 13.06 10.26
CA GLY A 233 15.10 13.99 10.56
C GLY A 233 16.50 13.47 10.23
N THR A 234 16.67 12.19 9.86
CA THR A 234 17.92 11.64 9.31
C THR A 234 17.98 11.75 7.80
N LEU A 235 16.86 11.46 7.14
CA LEU A 235 16.64 11.70 5.72
C LEU A 235 15.75 12.93 5.56
N ASP A 236 16.10 13.79 4.61
CA ASP A 236 15.21 14.87 4.21
C ASP A 236 14.06 14.35 3.33
N ALA A 237 13.14 15.23 2.93
CA ALA A 237 11.97 14.83 2.14
C ALA A 237 12.35 14.25 0.77
N GLN A 238 13.40 14.82 0.12
CA GLN A 238 13.86 14.33 -1.18
C GLN A 238 14.55 12.97 -1.04
N GLU A 239 15.42 12.81 -0.06
CA GLU A 239 16.11 11.55 0.25
C GLU A 239 15.11 10.45 0.60
N THR A 240 14.05 10.77 1.35
CA THR A 240 12.96 9.85 1.66
C THR A 240 12.23 9.42 0.38
N ALA A 241 11.87 10.37 -0.49
CA ALA A 241 11.26 10.07 -1.78
C ALA A 241 12.16 9.21 -2.68
N ASP A 242 13.46 9.48 -2.70
CA ASP A 242 14.45 8.71 -3.46
C ASP A 242 14.51 7.26 -2.96
N VAL A 243 14.62 7.03 -1.65
CA VAL A 243 14.61 5.68 -1.04
C VAL A 243 13.32 4.96 -1.35
N VAL A 244 12.17 5.62 -1.20
CA VAL A 244 10.86 5.03 -1.54
C VAL A 244 10.81 4.66 -3.02
N SER A 245 11.29 5.51 -3.93
CA SER A 245 11.39 5.20 -5.37
C SER A 245 12.24 3.95 -5.63
N TYR A 246 13.37 3.82 -4.95
CA TYR A 246 14.19 2.62 -5.04
C TYR A 246 13.43 1.38 -4.54
N LEU A 247 12.82 1.44 -3.37
CA LEU A 247 12.06 0.31 -2.83
C LEU A 247 10.89 -0.11 -3.73
N VAL A 248 10.16 0.86 -4.30
CA VAL A 248 9.08 0.60 -5.27
C VAL A 248 9.61 -0.09 -6.53
N SER A 249 10.85 0.17 -6.94
CA SER A 249 11.48 -0.47 -8.10
C SER A 249 11.82 -1.94 -7.88
N LEU A 250 11.89 -2.40 -6.63
CA LEU A 250 12.24 -3.77 -6.26
C LEU A 250 11.06 -4.73 -6.48
N LYS A 251 10.97 -5.28 -7.68
CA LYS A 251 9.89 -6.19 -8.13
C LYS A 251 10.32 -7.66 -8.19
N GLY A 252 11.49 -8.00 -7.64
CA GLY A 252 12.10 -9.32 -7.80
C GLY A 252 12.77 -9.47 -9.17
N SER A 253 13.59 -10.51 -9.30
CA SER A 253 14.10 -10.89 -10.62
C SER A 253 12.97 -11.52 -11.42
N THR A 254 12.74 -11.06 -12.64
CA THR A 254 11.82 -11.68 -13.62
C THR A 254 12.44 -12.90 -14.31
N ASN A 255 13.51 -13.46 -13.73
CA ASN A 255 14.09 -14.67 -14.30
C ASN A 255 13.25 -15.89 -13.87
N PRO A 256 12.71 -16.65 -14.84
CA PRO A 256 11.99 -17.90 -14.59
C PRO A 256 12.90 -18.97 -13.99
#